data_69b1965d5325f98f48461bc194bc5036
#
_entry.id   69b1965d5325f98f48461bc194bc5036
#
_cell.length_a   1.000
_cell.length_b   1.000
_cell.length_c   1.000
_cell.angle_alpha   90.00
_cell.angle_beta   90.00
_cell.angle_gamma   90.00
#
_symmetry.space_group_name_H-M   'P 1'
#
loop_
_entity.id
_entity.type
_entity.pdbx_description
1 polymer ?
#
loop_
_entity_poly.entity_id
_entity_poly.type
_entity_poly.pdbx_seq_one_letter_code
_entity_poly.pdbx_strand_id
1 'polypeptide(L)'
;RQMCIRDSVWADGGVRDPRDVALALAAGASNVMIGSWFAGTFESPGDLHKDADGAFYKESFGMASRRAVRGRNSDTEAFERARREMFEEGISTSRIYLDPEHGGVEHLVDRIVSGVRSSCTYAGADSLAAFRERATVGVQSAAGFAEGQPRATNR
;
A
#
# COMPACT_ATOMS: atom_id res chain seq x y z
N ARG A 1 -7.15 12.59 29.79
CA ARG A 1 -6.49 13.56 28.91
C ARG A 1 -6.77 13.14 27.49
N GLN A 2 -7.66 13.86 26.84
CA GLN A 2 -7.92 13.71 25.40
C GLN A 2 -6.73 14.35 24.65
N MET A 3 -5.74 13.56 24.34
CA MET A 3 -4.74 13.98 23.36
C MET A 3 -5.20 13.52 21.98
N CYS A 4 -5.35 14.46 21.06
CA CYS A 4 -5.46 14.24 19.60
C CYS A 4 -6.65 13.41 19.10
N ILE A 5 -7.82 13.49 19.73
CA ILE A 5 -8.99 12.68 19.33
C ILE A 5 -9.77 13.27 18.14
N ARG A 6 -9.38 14.45 17.64
CA ARG A 6 -10.09 15.11 16.54
C ARG A 6 -9.41 14.98 15.21
N ASP A 7 -8.25 14.36 15.17
CA ASP A 7 -7.45 14.27 13.98
C ASP A 7 -7.77 13.00 13.21
N SER A 8 -7.46 13.01 11.94
CA SER A 8 -7.65 11.85 11.07
C SER A 8 -6.68 10.75 11.45
N VAL A 9 -7.17 9.52 11.50
CA VAL A 9 -6.34 8.32 11.65
C VAL A 9 -6.00 7.79 10.26
N TRP A 10 -4.73 7.52 10.02
CA TRP A 10 -4.26 6.90 8.80
C TRP A 10 -3.92 5.43 9.05
N ALA A 11 -4.42 4.55 8.20
CA ALA A 11 -4.01 3.16 8.18
C ALA A 11 -2.75 3.04 7.31
N ASP A 12 -1.64 2.60 7.91
CA ASP A 12 -0.36 2.52 7.20
C ASP A 12 0.05 1.07 6.95
N GLY A 13 0.26 0.76 5.68
CA GLY A 13 0.80 -0.51 5.23
C GLY A 13 -0.19 -1.67 5.16
N GLY A 14 0.31 -2.82 4.71
CA GLY A 14 -0.44 -4.07 4.66
C GLY A 14 -1.48 -4.20 3.54
N VAL A 15 -1.66 -3.17 2.71
CA VAL A 15 -2.65 -3.16 1.63
C VAL A 15 -2.17 -4.02 0.46
N ARG A 16 -2.97 -5.00 0.08
CA ARG A 16 -2.72 -5.91 -1.05
C ARG A 16 -3.85 -5.95 -2.07
N ASP A 17 -5.04 -5.55 -1.64
CA ASP A 17 -6.26 -5.56 -2.42
C ASP A 17 -7.13 -4.34 -2.13
N PRO A 18 -8.02 -3.92 -3.06
CA PRO A 18 -9.01 -2.87 -2.80
C PRO A 18 -9.87 -3.15 -1.56
N ARG A 19 -10.10 -4.43 -1.25
CA ARG A 19 -10.77 -4.87 -0.03
C ARG A 19 -10.09 -4.35 1.23
N ASP A 20 -8.76 -4.36 1.27
CA ASP A 20 -8.01 -3.92 2.45
C ASP A 20 -8.21 -2.42 2.69
N VAL A 21 -8.30 -1.63 1.60
CA VAL A 21 -8.65 -0.20 1.67
C VAL A 21 -10.06 -0.02 2.25
N ALA A 22 -11.03 -0.78 1.73
CA ALA A 22 -12.40 -0.71 2.22
C ALA A 22 -12.50 -1.12 3.70
N LEU A 23 -11.79 -2.16 4.14
CA LEU A 23 -11.75 -2.59 5.54
C LEU A 23 -11.13 -1.52 6.44
N ALA A 24 -10.04 -0.88 6.02
CA ALA A 24 -9.42 0.21 6.78
C ALA A 24 -10.39 1.40 6.94
N LEU A 25 -11.10 1.78 5.87
CA LEU A 25 -12.10 2.84 5.90
C LEU A 25 -13.30 2.48 6.78
N ALA A 26 -13.78 1.23 6.72
CA ALA A 26 -14.85 0.72 7.57
C ALA A 26 -14.45 0.68 9.06
N ALA A 27 -13.16 0.41 9.34
CA ALA A 27 -12.61 0.46 10.70
C ALA A 27 -12.39 1.88 11.24
N GLY A 28 -12.66 2.91 10.43
CA GLY A 28 -12.60 4.31 10.85
C GLY A 28 -11.38 5.10 10.36
N ALA A 29 -10.51 4.50 9.54
CA ALA A 29 -9.41 5.25 8.94
C ALA A 29 -9.94 6.36 8.03
N SER A 30 -9.31 7.54 8.09
CA SER A 30 -9.61 8.66 7.19
C SER A 30 -8.83 8.56 5.89
N ASN A 31 -7.65 7.99 5.95
CA ASN A 31 -6.74 7.79 4.84
C ASN A 31 -6.06 6.43 4.94
N VAL A 32 -5.55 5.95 3.83
CA VAL A 32 -4.80 4.70 3.75
C VAL A 32 -3.48 4.96 3.04
N MET A 33 -2.38 4.59 3.69
CA MET A 33 -1.04 4.67 3.12
C MET A 33 -0.75 3.39 2.34
N ILE A 34 -0.43 3.55 1.08
CA ILE A 34 -0.14 2.43 0.18
C ILE A 34 1.25 2.64 -0.44
N GLY A 35 2.19 1.77 -0.12
CA GLY A 35 3.57 1.85 -0.61
C GLY A 35 3.82 0.96 -1.81
N SER A 36 3.81 -0.35 -1.60
CA SER A 36 4.27 -1.35 -2.57
C SER A 36 3.49 -1.33 -3.89
N TRP A 37 2.19 -1.10 -3.86
CA TRP A 37 1.39 -1.03 -5.07
C TRP A 37 1.78 0.16 -5.96
N PHE A 38 1.92 1.35 -5.35
CA PHE A 38 2.35 2.53 -6.11
C PHE A 38 3.81 2.43 -6.53
N ALA A 39 4.67 1.79 -5.74
CA ALA A 39 6.05 1.55 -6.12
C ALA A 39 6.19 0.64 -7.35
N GLY A 40 5.19 -0.23 -7.61
CA GLY A 40 5.10 -1.09 -8.78
C GLY A 40 4.51 -0.44 -10.03
N THR A 41 4.36 0.88 -10.07
CA THR A 41 3.85 1.59 -11.25
C THR A 41 4.98 2.18 -12.10
N PHE A 42 4.70 2.45 -13.38
CA PHE A 42 5.67 3.09 -14.27
C PHE A 42 6.05 4.50 -13.79
N GLU A 43 5.11 5.23 -13.21
CA GLU A 43 5.27 6.61 -12.77
C GLU A 43 6.01 6.72 -11.44
N SER A 44 6.14 5.63 -10.67
CA SER A 44 6.89 5.66 -9.42
C SER A 44 8.36 6.00 -9.66
N PRO A 45 9.03 6.70 -8.75
CA PRO A 45 10.45 7.02 -8.90
C PRO A 45 11.31 5.75 -8.86
N GLY A 46 12.52 5.85 -9.39
CA GLY A 46 13.50 4.78 -9.48
C GLY A 46 13.67 4.22 -10.88
N ASP A 47 14.82 3.60 -11.11
CA ASP A 47 15.20 3.06 -12.41
C ASP A 47 14.37 1.80 -12.73
N LEU A 48 13.98 1.69 -13.99
CA LEU A 48 13.32 0.52 -14.52
C LEU A 48 14.37 -0.51 -14.95
N HIS A 49 14.32 -1.67 -14.34
CA HIS A 49 15.20 -2.80 -14.64
C HIS A 49 14.42 -3.90 -15.37
N LYS A 50 15.17 -4.78 -15.99
CA LYS A 50 14.65 -5.97 -16.64
C LYS A 50 15.39 -7.18 -16.11
N ASP A 51 14.68 -8.23 -15.73
CA ASP A 51 15.30 -9.48 -15.29
C ASP A 51 15.66 -10.41 -16.47
N ALA A 52 16.18 -11.58 -16.15
CA ALA A 52 16.60 -12.56 -17.16
C ALA A 52 15.43 -13.11 -18.00
N ASP A 53 14.22 -13.11 -17.44
CA ASP A 53 13.01 -13.58 -18.11
C ASP A 53 12.31 -12.45 -18.90
N GLY A 54 12.86 -11.25 -18.82
CA GLY A 54 12.36 -10.08 -19.54
C GLY A 54 11.29 -9.30 -18.78
N ALA A 55 10.97 -9.64 -17.54
CA ALA A 55 10.01 -8.93 -16.71
C ALA A 55 10.61 -7.63 -16.17
N PHE A 56 9.82 -6.56 -16.21
CA PHE A 56 10.21 -5.27 -15.67
C PHE A 56 10.01 -5.21 -14.16
N TYR A 57 10.99 -4.64 -13.47
CA TYR A 57 10.92 -4.41 -12.02
C TYR A 57 11.60 -3.11 -11.63
N LYS A 58 11.24 -2.60 -10.46
CA LYS A 58 11.94 -1.52 -9.76
C LYS A 58 12.47 -2.00 -8.43
N GLU A 59 13.61 -1.47 -8.02
CA GLU A 59 14.12 -1.71 -6.69
C GLU A 59 13.42 -0.80 -5.69
N SER A 60 12.75 -1.39 -4.71
CA SER A 60 12.12 -0.69 -3.60
C SER A 60 12.94 -0.88 -2.33
N PHE A 61 13.17 0.21 -1.63
CA PHE A 61 13.87 0.22 -0.36
C PHE A 61 13.24 1.24 0.59
N GLY A 62 13.20 0.89 1.88
CA GLY A 62 12.62 1.76 2.90
C GLY A 62 13.34 3.11 2.98
N MET A 63 12.59 4.18 3.26
CA MET A 63 13.12 5.54 3.38
C MET A 63 14.19 5.70 4.45
N ALA A 64 14.16 4.86 5.47
CA ALA A 64 15.16 4.79 6.54
C ALA A 64 16.25 3.73 6.30
N SER A 65 16.25 3.08 5.14
CA SER A 65 17.30 2.13 4.77
C SER A 65 18.64 2.83 4.52
N ARG A 66 19.73 2.11 4.70
CA ARG A 66 21.11 2.61 4.47
C ARG A 66 21.27 3.23 3.09
N ARG A 67 20.70 2.62 2.06
CA ARG A 67 20.75 3.12 0.68
C ARG A 67 20.03 4.47 0.53
N ALA A 68 18.83 4.61 1.11
CA ALA A 68 18.08 5.86 1.06
C ALA A 68 18.76 6.98 1.86
N VAL A 69 19.31 6.66 3.03
CA VAL A 69 20.04 7.60 3.87
C VAL A 69 21.31 8.09 3.17
N ARG A 70 22.06 7.19 2.55
CA ARG A 70 23.26 7.55 1.79
C ARG A 70 22.93 8.41 0.58
N GLY A 71 21.90 8.06 -0.19
CA GLY A 71 21.49 8.84 -1.36
C GLY A 71 21.08 10.27 -1.02
N ARG A 72 20.34 10.46 0.08
CA ARG A 72 19.92 11.81 0.53
C ARG A 72 21.05 12.65 1.12
N ASN A 73 22.11 12.01 1.60
CA ASN A 73 23.22 12.67 2.28
C ASN A 73 24.50 12.72 1.42
N SER A 74 24.40 12.55 0.10
CA SER A 74 25.54 12.60 -0.83
C SER A 74 26.35 13.89 -0.69
N ASP A 75 25.66 15.01 -0.47
CA ASP A 75 26.25 16.35 -0.40
C ASP A 75 26.52 16.83 1.03
N THR A 76 26.36 15.94 2.03
CA THR A 76 26.55 16.27 3.44
C THR A 76 27.99 15.96 3.87
N GLU A 77 28.53 16.76 4.81
CA GLU A 77 29.86 16.50 5.38
C GLU A 77 29.98 15.10 5.99
N ALA A 78 31.17 14.51 5.91
CA ALA A 78 31.45 13.11 6.26
C ALA A 78 31.01 12.74 7.68
N PHE A 79 31.23 13.64 8.65
CA PHE A 79 30.84 13.43 10.05
C PHE A 79 29.32 13.40 10.24
N GLU A 80 28.61 14.35 9.68
CA GLU A 80 27.13 14.41 9.73
C GLU A 80 26.52 13.21 9.00
N ARG A 81 27.12 12.78 7.91
CA ARG A 81 26.71 11.57 7.18
C ARG A 81 26.84 10.33 8.05
N ALA A 82 28.00 10.13 8.68
CA ALA A 82 28.24 9.00 9.57
C ALA A 82 27.26 8.98 10.76
N ARG A 83 26.98 10.15 11.35
CA ARG A 83 26.01 10.29 12.45
C ARG A 83 24.61 9.90 12.02
N ARG A 84 24.16 10.31 10.84
CA ARG A 84 22.81 9.96 10.31
C ARG A 84 22.71 8.50 9.92
N GLU A 85 23.79 7.88 9.46
CA GLU A 85 23.84 6.45 9.17
C GLU A 85 23.70 5.56 10.43
N MET A 86 23.97 6.09 11.62
CA MET A 86 23.77 5.37 12.89
C MET A 86 22.28 5.19 13.25
N PHE A 87 21.39 5.99 12.70
CA PHE A 87 19.93 5.90 12.93
C PHE A 87 19.22 5.18 11.78
N GLU A 88 19.86 4.15 11.27
CA GLU A 88 19.29 3.33 10.22
C GLU A 88 18.16 2.46 10.76
N GLU A 89 16.96 2.73 10.29
CA GLU A 89 15.78 1.91 10.53
C GLU A 89 15.25 1.40 9.18
N GLY A 90 15.02 0.10 9.11
CA GLY A 90 14.37 -0.50 7.95
C GLY A 90 15.33 -1.23 7.01
N ILE A 91 15.09 -2.51 6.88
CA ILE A 91 15.82 -3.49 6.09
C ILE A 91 15.10 -3.90 4.81
N SER A 92 13.98 -3.24 4.48
CA SER A 92 13.19 -3.65 3.34
C SER A 92 13.87 -3.22 2.04
N THR A 93 14.53 -4.16 1.41
CA THR A 93 14.95 -4.06 0.01
C THR A 93 14.25 -5.17 -0.75
N SER A 94 13.48 -4.81 -1.76
CA SER A 94 12.76 -5.79 -2.57
C SER A 94 12.73 -5.35 -4.03
N ARG A 95 12.54 -6.33 -4.92
CA ARG A 95 12.19 -6.07 -6.31
C ARG A 95 10.68 -6.06 -6.40
N ILE A 96 10.13 -5.01 -6.98
CA ILE A 96 8.71 -4.90 -7.25
C ILE A 96 8.53 -5.00 -8.76
N TYR A 97 7.91 -6.08 -9.19
CA TYR A 97 7.62 -6.33 -10.60
C TYR A 97 6.42 -5.49 -11.02
N LEU A 98 6.52 -4.93 -12.21
CA LEU A 98 5.44 -4.17 -12.82
C LEU A 98 4.51 -5.13 -13.55
N ASP A 99 3.21 -4.87 -13.45
CA ASP A 99 2.24 -5.54 -14.28
C ASP A 99 2.43 -5.08 -15.74
N PRO A 100 2.70 -5.98 -16.68
CA PRO A 100 2.96 -5.62 -18.07
C PRO A 100 1.75 -5.01 -18.79
N GLU A 101 0.53 -5.36 -18.35
CA GLU A 101 -0.71 -4.89 -18.96
C GLU A 101 -1.30 -3.68 -18.23
N HIS A 102 -1.07 -3.58 -16.92
CA HIS A 102 -1.72 -2.63 -16.04
C HIS A 102 -0.74 -1.88 -15.11
N GLY A 103 0.46 -1.64 -15.59
CA GLY A 103 1.54 -1.03 -14.80
C GLY A 103 1.41 0.47 -14.53
N GLY A 104 0.35 1.14 -14.99
CA GLY A 104 0.13 2.57 -14.77
C GLY A 104 -0.60 2.88 -13.46
N VAL A 105 -0.29 4.04 -12.87
CA VAL A 105 -0.94 4.51 -11.63
C VAL A 105 -2.44 4.73 -11.80
N GLU A 106 -2.88 5.16 -12.99
CA GLU A 106 -4.29 5.41 -13.28
C GLU A 106 -5.12 4.12 -13.13
N HIS A 107 -4.65 3.03 -13.71
CA HIS A 107 -5.32 1.74 -13.57
C HIS A 107 -5.40 1.27 -12.10
N LEU A 108 -4.32 1.48 -11.35
CA LEU A 108 -4.30 1.15 -9.93
C LEU A 108 -5.33 1.96 -9.14
N VAL A 109 -5.42 3.27 -9.38
CA VAL A 109 -6.40 4.16 -8.73
C VAL A 109 -7.82 3.75 -9.08
N ASP A 110 -8.10 3.48 -10.35
CA ASP A 110 -9.43 3.02 -10.80
C ASP A 110 -9.84 1.71 -10.13
N ARG A 111 -8.92 0.77 -10.01
CA ARG A 111 -9.14 -0.50 -9.32
C ARG A 111 -9.48 -0.29 -7.85
N ILE A 112 -8.73 0.57 -7.15
CA ILE A 112 -8.98 0.89 -5.73
C ILE A 112 -10.35 1.56 -5.58
N VAL A 113 -10.63 2.59 -6.38
CA VAL A 113 -11.89 3.35 -6.31
C VAL A 113 -13.09 2.46 -6.62
N SER A 114 -12.97 1.61 -7.63
CA SER A 114 -14.03 0.64 -7.98
C SER A 114 -14.32 -0.32 -6.82
N GLY A 115 -13.29 -0.86 -6.17
CA GLY A 115 -13.47 -1.74 -5.02
C GLY A 115 -14.09 -1.05 -3.81
N VAL A 116 -13.70 0.18 -3.52
CA VAL A 116 -14.30 0.98 -2.43
C VAL A 116 -15.76 1.30 -2.76
N ARG A 117 -16.08 1.71 -3.99
CA ARG A 117 -17.47 1.96 -4.43
C ARG A 117 -18.34 0.72 -4.31
N SER A 118 -17.84 -0.43 -4.74
CA SER A 118 -18.51 -1.70 -4.58
C SER A 118 -18.81 -1.99 -3.11
N SER A 119 -17.85 -1.79 -2.23
CA SER A 119 -18.03 -1.97 -0.77
C SER A 119 -19.08 -1.02 -0.20
N CYS A 120 -19.10 0.24 -0.63
CA CYS A 120 -20.16 1.19 -0.26
C CYS A 120 -21.53 0.72 -0.70
N THR A 121 -21.66 0.17 -1.91
CA THR A 121 -22.91 -0.38 -2.43
C THR A 121 -23.41 -1.53 -1.56
N TYR A 122 -22.55 -2.46 -1.18
CA TYR A 122 -22.92 -3.57 -0.29
C TYR A 122 -23.35 -3.10 1.10
N ALA A 123 -22.77 -2.00 1.61
CA ALA A 123 -23.18 -1.40 2.88
C ALA A 123 -24.39 -0.48 2.76
N GLY A 124 -24.95 -0.27 1.56
CA GLY A 124 -26.03 0.68 1.31
C GLY A 124 -25.64 2.13 1.56
N ALA A 125 -24.36 2.46 1.38
CA ALA A 125 -23.79 3.78 1.66
C ALA A 125 -23.57 4.57 0.36
N ASP A 126 -23.95 5.83 0.38
CA ASP A 126 -23.79 6.80 -0.72
C ASP A 126 -22.56 7.70 -0.54
N SER A 127 -21.91 7.60 0.59
CA SER A 127 -20.73 8.39 0.96
C SER A 127 -19.80 7.61 1.86
N LEU A 128 -18.52 8.03 1.98
CA LEU A 128 -17.57 7.43 2.92
C LEU A 128 -17.98 7.63 4.38
N ALA A 129 -18.66 8.74 4.70
CA ALA A 129 -19.21 8.95 6.04
C ALA A 129 -20.31 7.91 6.35
N ALA A 130 -21.29 7.76 5.46
CA ALA A 130 -22.31 6.73 5.61
C ALA A 130 -21.76 5.31 5.60
N PHE A 131 -20.68 5.06 4.83
CA PHE A 131 -20.00 3.77 4.83
C PHE A 131 -19.40 3.42 6.20
N ARG A 132 -18.73 4.37 6.85
CA ARG A 132 -18.20 4.17 8.21
C ARG A 132 -19.26 3.88 9.25
N GLU A 133 -20.44 4.47 9.10
CA GLU A 133 -21.56 4.26 10.02
C GLU A 133 -22.28 2.92 9.81
N ARG A 134 -22.37 2.48 8.55
CA ARG A 134 -23.19 1.31 8.18
C ARG A 134 -22.37 0.03 8.01
N ALA A 135 -21.10 0.13 7.67
CA ALA A 135 -20.26 -1.04 7.48
C ALA A 135 -20.03 -1.78 8.78
N THR A 136 -20.21 -3.08 8.76
CA THR A 136 -19.90 -3.96 9.88
C THR A 136 -18.68 -4.81 9.54
N VAL A 137 -17.64 -4.72 10.36
CA VAL A 137 -16.45 -5.56 10.25
C VAL A 137 -16.58 -6.74 11.20
N GLY A 138 -16.57 -7.94 10.65
CA GLY A 138 -16.69 -9.19 11.40
C GLY A 138 -15.42 -10.04 11.35
N VAL A 139 -15.23 -10.87 12.35
CA VAL A 139 -14.19 -11.91 12.35
C VAL A 139 -14.71 -13.13 11.61
N GLN A 140 -13.98 -13.59 10.64
CA GLN A 140 -14.31 -14.77 9.84
C GLN A 140 -13.49 -15.97 10.28
N SER A 141 -14.08 -17.15 10.33
CA SER A 141 -13.35 -18.39 10.56
C SER A 141 -12.47 -18.76 9.35
N ALA A 142 -11.46 -19.58 9.56
CA ALA A 142 -10.62 -20.09 8.47
C ALA A 142 -11.44 -20.82 7.40
N ALA A 143 -12.45 -21.57 7.80
CA ALA A 143 -13.35 -22.26 6.87
C ALA A 143 -14.20 -21.28 6.03
N GLY A 144 -14.78 -20.25 6.67
CA GLY A 144 -15.52 -19.22 5.96
C GLY A 144 -14.64 -18.40 5.02
N PHE A 145 -13.41 -18.12 5.41
CA PHE A 145 -12.43 -17.47 4.54
C PHE A 145 -12.10 -18.33 3.31
N ALA A 146 -11.87 -19.64 3.50
CA ALA A 146 -11.59 -20.56 2.40
C ALA A 146 -12.77 -20.71 1.43
N GLU A 147 -14.01 -20.70 1.96
CA GLU A 147 -15.23 -20.75 1.11
C GLU A 147 -15.39 -19.50 0.26
N GLY A 148 -15.02 -18.33 0.78
CA GLY A 148 -15.08 -17.05 0.07
C GLY A 148 -13.96 -16.82 -0.94
N GLN A 149 -12.98 -17.73 -1.07
CA GLN A 149 -11.92 -17.59 -2.05
C GLN A 149 -12.41 -17.88 -3.48
N PRO A 150 -11.83 -17.20 -4.49
CA PRO A 150 -12.11 -17.54 -5.88
C PRO A 150 -11.80 -19.02 -6.13
N ARG A 151 -12.76 -19.76 -6.65
CA ARG A 151 -12.54 -21.14 -7.05
C ARG A 151 -11.63 -21.16 -8.27
N ALA A 152 -10.55 -21.96 -8.22
CA ALA A 152 -9.73 -22.18 -9.39
C ALA A 152 -10.62 -22.79 -10.49
N THR A 153 -10.76 -22.11 -11.60
CA THR A 153 -11.35 -22.67 -12.81
C THR A 153 -10.35 -23.67 -13.37
N ASN A 154 -10.58 -24.95 -13.19
CA ASN A 154 -9.88 -25.96 -13.95
C ASN A 154 -10.24 -25.75 -15.42
N ARG A 155 -9.28 -25.24 -16.20
CA ARG A 155 -9.24 -25.33 -17.65
C ARG A 155 -8.32 -26.45 -18.05
#